data_523319db80b75077371ff1c5b7e577df
#
_entry.id   523319db80b75077371ff1c5b7e577df
#
_cell.length_a   1.000
_cell.length_b   1.000
_cell.length_c   1.000
_cell.angle_alpha   90.00
_cell.angle_beta   90.00
_cell.angle_gamma   90.00
#
_symmetry.space_group_name_H-M   'P 1'
#
loop_
_entity.id
_entity.type
_entity.pdbx_description
1 polymer ?
#
loop_
_entity_poly.entity_id
_entity_poly.type
_entity_poly.pdbx_seq_one_letter_code
_entity_poly.pdbx_strand_id
1 'polypeptide(L)'
;MRNPWLWTILLLGLGACNAQQSALHVFGAEARQVREMAILLTIGAAIILSIMILIYVRALRAPEGALSHHGGMRIILWLGAIGPALILGALLLYALPAMRPRDTAPGDLTIRVEGEQFWWRVAYGASRAGPGLVSANEIRLPVGRTVILELGAQDVIHSFWIPGLAGKMDMIPGRTNRLVVRAEKAGRFRGVCAEFCGLSHALMAFDVIAMNPADFDAWLADARGASRGLGSSRGQSLFDAHGCGACHAIRGTAHDAAIGPDLSRFGQRRTLGAGILPPTTANIAAFIRAPQIAKPGARMPAYPQLSEQEAIAIAHYLEGLK
;
A
#
# COMPACT_ATOMS: atom_id res chain seq x y z
N MET A 1 -16.62 27.83 -33.98
CA MET A 1 -17.64 27.21 -33.11
C MET A 1 -16.86 26.33 -32.08
N ARG A 2 -16.83 26.75 -30.82
CA ARG A 2 -16.11 26.02 -29.74
C ARG A 2 -17.03 24.89 -29.30
N ASN A 3 -16.59 23.66 -29.46
CA ASN A 3 -17.35 22.44 -29.19
C ASN A 3 -17.52 22.27 -27.65
N PRO A 4 -18.68 22.58 -27.05
CA PRO A 4 -18.86 22.55 -25.59
C PRO A 4 -18.72 21.14 -25.01
N TRP A 5 -18.86 20.11 -25.84
CA TRP A 5 -18.75 18.70 -25.45
C TRP A 5 -17.31 18.27 -25.03
N LEU A 6 -16.28 18.98 -25.49
CA LEU A 6 -14.90 18.70 -25.09
C LEU A 6 -14.64 18.98 -23.59
N TRP A 7 -15.30 20.03 -23.08
CA TRP A 7 -15.18 20.37 -21.66
C TRP A 7 -15.97 19.42 -20.75
N THR A 8 -17.12 18.92 -21.22
CA THR A 8 -17.92 17.94 -20.47
C THR A 8 -17.21 16.59 -20.38
N ILE A 9 -16.51 16.15 -21.42
CA ILE A 9 -15.71 14.92 -21.41
C ILE A 9 -14.52 15.07 -20.47
N LEU A 10 -13.89 16.23 -20.44
CA LEU A 10 -12.76 16.50 -19.53
C LEU A 10 -13.18 16.47 -18.04
N LEU A 11 -14.40 16.96 -17.73
CA LEU A 11 -14.94 16.96 -16.37
C LEU A 11 -15.43 15.58 -15.92
N LEU A 12 -15.91 14.72 -16.82
CA LEU A 12 -16.32 13.34 -16.50
C LEU A 12 -15.12 12.43 -16.20
N GLY A 13 -13.92 12.74 -16.72
CA GLY A 13 -12.68 12.01 -16.42
C GLY A 13 -12.15 12.21 -15.00
N LEU A 14 -12.61 13.22 -14.25
CA LEU A 14 -12.15 13.54 -12.91
C LEU A 14 -12.83 12.70 -11.80
N GLY A 15 -13.84 11.90 -12.14
CA GLY A 15 -14.57 11.05 -11.18
C GLY A 15 -13.88 9.74 -10.78
N ALA A 16 -12.67 9.45 -11.26
CA ALA A 16 -11.97 8.17 -11.06
C ALA A 16 -11.21 8.05 -9.74
N CYS A 17 -11.46 8.89 -8.73
CA CYS A 17 -10.77 8.84 -7.44
C CYS A 17 -11.29 7.67 -6.59
N ASN A 18 -10.46 6.65 -6.37
CA ASN A 18 -10.74 5.57 -5.44
C ASN A 18 -10.37 6.01 -4.01
N ALA A 19 -11.37 6.19 -3.15
CA ALA A 19 -11.16 6.60 -1.75
C ALA A 19 -10.28 5.64 -0.94
N GLN A 20 -10.26 4.35 -1.29
CA GLN A 20 -9.47 3.34 -0.57
C GLN A 20 -7.95 3.48 -0.80
N GLN A 21 -7.54 4.09 -1.92
CA GLN A 21 -6.13 4.26 -2.30
C GLN A 21 -5.75 5.73 -2.51
N SER A 22 -6.60 6.68 -2.19
CA SER A 22 -6.36 8.10 -2.41
C SER A 22 -5.48 8.70 -1.31
N ALA A 23 -4.42 9.41 -1.70
CA ALA A 23 -3.61 10.23 -0.79
C ALA A 23 -4.37 11.47 -0.27
N LEU A 24 -5.50 11.84 -0.91
CA LEU A 24 -6.36 12.92 -0.46
C LEU A 24 -7.42 12.45 0.55
N HIS A 25 -7.75 11.14 0.55
CA HIS A 25 -8.65 10.53 1.53
C HIS A 25 -7.85 10.00 2.72
N VAL A 26 -7.48 10.88 3.63
CA VAL A 26 -6.61 10.57 4.76
C VAL A 26 -7.35 9.90 5.90
N PHE A 27 -6.73 8.87 6.48
CA PHE A 27 -7.17 8.20 7.69
C PHE A 27 -6.04 8.03 8.72
N GLY A 28 -4.83 8.53 8.42
CA GLY A 28 -3.67 8.56 9.30
C GLY A 28 -3.16 9.97 9.57
N ALA A 29 -2.54 10.14 10.72
CA ALA A 29 -2.02 11.42 11.14
C ALA A 29 -0.88 11.91 10.24
N GLU A 30 -0.02 11.01 9.79
CA GLU A 30 1.11 11.28 8.91
C GLU A 30 0.65 11.70 7.51
N ALA A 31 -0.33 11.00 6.94
CA ALA A 31 -0.90 11.35 5.63
C ALA A 31 -1.63 12.70 5.66
N ARG A 32 -2.17 13.11 6.80
CA ARG A 32 -2.80 14.44 6.95
C ARG A 32 -1.78 15.56 6.72
N GLN A 33 -0.60 15.48 7.31
CA GLN A 33 0.48 16.46 7.12
C GLN A 33 0.92 16.52 5.66
N VAL A 34 1.06 15.36 5.01
CA VAL A 34 1.40 15.28 3.57
C VAL A 34 0.33 15.93 2.71
N ARG A 35 -0.97 15.66 3.00
CA ARG A 35 -2.08 16.28 2.27
C ARG A 35 -2.11 17.80 2.44
N GLU A 36 -1.94 18.30 3.65
CA GLU A 36 -1.93 19.76 3.93
C GLU A 36 -0.80 20.44 3.17
N MET A 37 0.38 19.84 3.15
CA MET A 37 1.51 20.34 2.36
C MET A 37 1.23 20.30 0.85
N ALA A 38 0.63 19.20 0.34
CA ALA A 38 0.27 19.09 -1.06
C ALA A 38 -0.75 20.16 -1.48
N ILE A 39 -1.75 20.45 -0.64
CA ILE A 39 -2.73 21.52 -0.87
C ILE A 39 -2.02 22.89 -0.89
N LEU A 40 -1.17 23.19 0.08
CA LEU A 40 -0.40 24.45 0.14
C LEU A 40 0.44 24.65 -1.12
N LEU A 41 1.19 23.62 -1.53
CA LEU A 41 2.02 23.65 -2.74
C LEU A 41 1.18 23.84 -4.02
N THR A 42 0.04 23.16 -4.10
CA THR A 42 -0.87 23.26 -5.28
C THR A 42 -1.46 24.66 -5.40
N ILE A 43 -1.93 25.24 -4.29
CA ILE A 43 -2.46 26.61 -4.27
C ILE A 43 -1.34 27.60 -4.61
N GLY A 44 -0.17 27.47 -3.98
CA GLY A 44 0.99 28.32 -4.26
C GLY A 44 1.42 28.27 -5.73
N ALA A 45 1.48 27.06 -6.31
CA ALA A 45 1.81 26.88 -7.72
C ALA A 45 0.76 27.53 -8.64
N ALA A 46 -0.54 27.40 -8.31
CA ALA A 46 -1.61 28.03 -9.08
C ALA A 46 -1.53 29.57 -9.04
N ILE A 47 -1.20 30.14 -7.88
CA ILE A 47 -0.98 31.60 -7.73
C ILE A 47 0.21 32.05 -8.58
N ILE A 48 1.34 31.38 -8.46
CA ILE A 48 2.56 31.71 -9.22
C ILE A 48 2.28 31.61 -10.72
N LEU A 49 1.66 30.55 -11.17
CA LEU A 49 1.30 30.35 -12.56
C LEU A 49 0.39 31.49 -13.08
N SER A 50 -0.61 31.88 -12.28
CA SER A 50 -1.53 32.98 -12.64
C SER A 50 -0.80 34.30 -12.76
N ILE A 51 0.13 34.61 -11.83
CA ILE A 51 0.98 35.80 -11.89
C ILE A 51 1.86 35.78 -13.15
N MET A 52 2.49 34.64 -13.44
CA MET A 52 3.35 34.49 -14.61
C MET A 52 2.59 34.67 -15.92
N ILE A 53 1.37 34.10 -16.03
CA ILE A 53 0.49 34.28 -17.18
C ILE A 53 0.12 35.79 -17.33
N LEU A 54 -0.21 36.46 -16.24
CA LEU A 54 -0.54 37.88 -16.26
C LEU A 54 0.65 38.73 -16.74
N ILE A 55 1.85 38.46 -16.20
CA ILE A 55 3.07 39.18 -16.63
C ILE A 55 3.34 38.91 -18.11
N TYR A 56 3.25 37.65 -18.54
CA TYR A 56 3.42 37.27 -19.94
C TYR A 56 2.46 37.97 -20.88
N VAL A 57 1.15 37.97 -20.56
CA VAL A 57 0.11 38.65 -21.40
C VAL A 57 0.35 40.16 -21.43
N ARG A 58 0.79 40.76 -20.31
CA ARG A 58 1.16 42.21 -20.30
C ARG A 58 2.38 42.50 -21.15
N ALA A 59 3.40 41.65 -21.08
CA ALA A 59 4.61 41.77 -21.87
C ALA A 59 4.33 41.72 -23.38
N LEU A 60 3.44 40.79 -23.80
CA LEU A 60 3.01 40.70 -25.22
C LEU A 60 2.26 41.93 -25.72
N ARG A 61 1.61 42.68 -24.83
CA ARG A 61 0.83 43.90 -25.18
C ARG A 61 1.56 45.20 -24.93
N ALA A 62 2.74 45.14 -24.33
CA ALA A 62 3.52 46.30 -23.98
C ALA A 62 4.17 46.92 -25.25
N PRO A 63 4.18 48.25 -25.39
CA PRO A 63 4.91 48.89 -26.46
C PRO A 63 6.41 48.73 -26.28
N GLU A 64 7.18 48.89 -27.37
CA GLU A 64 8.63 48.86 -27.34
C GLU A 64 9.14 49.92 -26.35
N GLY A 65 10.13 49.51 -25.50
CA GLY A 65 10.71 50.39 -24.49
C GLY A 65 9.89 50.58 -23.21
N ALA A 66 8.72 49.90 -23.06
CA ALA A 66 7.90 49.98 -21.85
C ALA A 66 8.62 49.61 -20.56
N LEU A 67 9.70 48.80 -20.65
CA LEU A 67 10.52 48.38 -19.52
C LEU A 67 11.95 48.79 -19.76
N SER A 68 12.52 49.60 -18.87
CA SER A 68 13.93 49.93 -18.91
C SER A 68 14.81 48.71 -18.55
N HIS A 69 16.05 48.68 -19.00
CA HIS A 69 17.01 47.61 -18.67
C HIS A 69 17.14 47.43 -17.16
N HIS A 70 17.23 48.47 -16.38
CA HIS A 70 17.30 48.40 -14.91
C HIS A 70 15.98 47.87 -14.29
N GLY A 71 14.83 48.27 -14.85
CA GLY A 71 13.53 47.74 -14.41
C GLY A 71 13.40 46.24 -14.68
N GLY A 72 13.79 45.79 -15.86
CA GLY A 72 13.82 44.38 -16.24
C GLY A 72 14.75 43.56 -15.33
N MET A 73 15.95 44.05 -15.09
CA MET A 73 16.91 43.38 -14.21
C MET A 73 16.39 43.25 -12.77
N ARG A 74 15.70 44.28 -12.24
CA ARG A 74 15.08 44.22 -10.90
C ARG A 74 13.99 43.15 -10.85
N ILE A 75 13.13 43.04 -11.88
CA ILE A 75 12.08 42.02 -11.96
C ILE A 75 12.72 40.63 -11.95
N ILE A 76 13.75 40.40 -12.77
CA ILE A 76 14.46 39.13 -12.83
C ILE A 76 15.08 38.78 -11.47
N LEU A 77 15.73 39.75 -10.83
CA LEU A 77 16.36 39.54 -9.53
C LEU A 77 15.33 39.18 -8.45
N TRP A 78 14.25 39.94 -8.34
CA TRP A 78 13.24 39.72 -7.29
C TRP A 78 12.33 38.55 -7.54
N LEU A 79 11.80 38.39 -8.74
CA LEU A 79 10.85 37.31 -9.07
C LEU A 79 11.55 36.03 -9.52
N GLY A 80 12.77 36.12 -10.06
CA GLY A 80 13.50 34.94 -10.56
C GLY A 80 14.54 34.39 -9.59
N ALA A 81 15.03 35.17 -8.65
CA ALA A 81 16.05 34.71 -7.70
C ALA A 81 15.64 34.88 -6.23
N ILE A 82 15.45 36.12 -5.75
CA ILE A 82 15.22 36.37 -4.32
C ILE A 82 13.88 35.81 -3.86
N GLY A 83 12.81 36.09 -4.60
CA GLY A 83 11.45 35.61 -4.26
C GLY A 83 11.37 34.10 -4.17
N PRO A 84 11.76 33.34 -5.20
CA PRO A 84 11.82 31.86 -5.11
C PRO A 84 12.68 31.35 -3.95
N ALA A 85 13.86 31.95 -3.70
CA ALA A 85 14.71 31.53 -2.60
C ALA A 85 14.03 31.73 -1.23
N LEU A 86 13.33 32.84 -1.01
CA LEU A 86 12.58 33.11 0.22
C LEU A 86 11.40 32.15 0.38
N ILE A 87 10.63 31.90 -0.71
CA ILE A 87 9.51 30.96 -0.70
C ILE A 87 10.00 29.55 -0.37
N LEU A 88 11.05 29.07 -1.04
CA LEU A 88 11.63 27.75 -0.78
C LEU A 88 12.20 27.63 0.62
N GLY A 89 12.86 28.67 1.13
CA GLY A 89 13.34 28.72 2.51
C GLY A 89 12.19 28.61 3.53
N ALA A 90 11.10 29.36 3.32
CA ALA A 90 9.92 29.29 4.19
C ALA A 90 9.24 27.91 4.12
N LEU A 91 9.10 27.34 2.92
CA LEU A 91 8.55 25.99 2.74
C LEU A 91 9.43 24.91 3.39
N LEU A 92 10.75 25.05 3.31
CA LEU A 92 11.68 24.14 3.99
C LEU A 92 11.48 24.18 5.50
N LEU A 93 11.46 25.36 6.10
CA LEU A 93 11.23 25.52 7.55
C LEU A 93 9.86 24.98 7.98
N TYR A 94 8.85 25.13 7.14
CA TYR A 94 7.51 24.56 7.39
C TYR A 94 7.51 23.03 7.29
N ALA A 95 8.28 22.45 6.36
CA ALA A 95 8.31 20.99 6.12
C ALA A 95 9.15 20.22 7.15
N LEU A 96 10.20 20.82 7.72
CA LEU A 96 11.12 20.14 8.64
C LEU A 96 10.43 19.43 9.83
N PRO A 97 9.45 20.02 10.51
CA PRO A 97 8.73 19.33 11.60
C PRO A 97 7.98 18.08 11.14
N ALA A 98 7.41 18.10 9.91
CA ALA A 98 6.69 16.97 9.35
C ALA A 98 7.60 15.78 8.97
N MET A 99 8.91 16.03 8.81
CA MET A 99 9.90 14.99 8.52
C MET A 99 10.42 14.27 9.77
N ARG A 100 10.08 14.75 10.97
CA ARG A 100 10.50 14.11 12.21
C ARG A 100 9.71 12.82 12.42
N PRO A 101 10.40 11.69 12.71
CA PRO A 101 9.72 10.47 13.10
C PRO A 101 8.83 10.72 14.33
N ARG A 102 7.68 10.06 14.39
CA ARG A 102 6.83 10.06 15.58
C ARG A 102 7.55 9.34 16.72
N ASP A 103 7.39 9.85 17.93
CA ASP A 103 7.89 9.20 19.14
C ASP A 103 7.19 7.85 19.34
N THR A 104 7.95 6.89 19.84
CA THR A 104 7.48 5.55 20.17
C THR A 104 7.65 5.30 21.65
N ALA A 105 6.74 4.50 22.23
CA ALA A 105 6.77 4.11 23.63
C ALA A 105 6.99 2.60 23.80
N PRO A 106 7.53 2.15 24.95
CA PRO A 106 7.54 0.73 25.29
C PRO A 106 6.10 0.17 25.26
N GLY A 107 5.91 -0.94 24.55
CA GLY A 107 4.58 -1.57 24.40
C GLY A 107 3.81 -1.13 23.16
N ASP A 108 4.32 -0.21 22.35
CA ASP A 108 3.73 0.07 21.04
C ASP A 108 3.71 -1.18 20.16
N LEU A 109 2.62 -1.34 19.41
CA LEU A 109 2.44 -2.49 18.53
C LEU A 109 3.49 -2.49 17.42
N THR A 110 4.28 -3.56 17.34
CA THR A 110 5.21 -3.76 16.23
C THR A 110 4.63 -4.78 15.25
N ILE A 111 4.60 -4.42 13.97
CA ILE A 111 4.23 -5.29 12.85
C ILE A 111 5.41 -5.33 11.90
N ARG A 112 5.95 -6.52 11.66
CA ARG A 112 6.97 -6.73 10.64
C ARG A 112 6.30 -7.01 9.30
N VAL A 113 6.74 -6.31 8.26
CA VAL A 113 6.30 -6.53 6.89
C VAL A 113 7.51 -6.78 6.01
N GLU A 114 7.48 -7.89 5.29
CA GLU A 114 8.53 -8.26 4.35
C GLU A 114 7.93 -8.34 2.94
N GLY A 115 8.56 -7.64 1.99
CA GLY A 115 8.24 -7.72 0.56
C GLY A 115 8.98 -8.89 -0.08
N GLU A 116 8.24 -9.68 -0.86
CA GLU A 116 8.76 -10.74 -1.72
C GLU A 116 8.06 -10.66 -3.07
N GLN A 117 8.69 -11.03 -4.16
CA GLN A 117 8.09 -11.00 -5.52
C GLN A 117 6.98 -12.08 -5.64
N PHE A 118 5.68 -11.76 -5.64
CA PHE A 118 5.07 -10.42 -5.60
C PHE A 118 3.96 -10.40 -4.53
N TRP A 119 4.30 -10.49 -3.26
CA TRP A 119 3.37 -10.58 -2.15
C TRP A 119 3.99 -10.00 -0.86
N TRP A 120 3.21 -9.91 0.21
CA TRP A 120 3.61 -9.29 1.46
C TRP A 120 3.46 -10.28 2.61
N ARG A 121 4.56 -10.59 3.29
CA ARG A 121 4.54 -11.32 4.56
C ARG A 121 4.31 -10.34 5.68
N VAL A 122 3.36 -10.62 6.58
CA VAL A 122 2.98 -9.76 7.69
C VAL A 122 3.08 -10.55 8.99
N ALA A 123 3.80 -10.03 9.98
CA ALA A 123 3.96 -10.70 11.27
C ALA A 123 3.68 -9.72 12.43
N TYR A 124 2.79 -10.14 13.33
CA TYR A 124 2.40 -9.38 14.53
C TYR A 124 3.11 -9.92 15.77
N GLY A 125 3.77 -9.03 16.53
CA GLY A 125 4.47 -9.43 17.75
C GLY A 125 5.64 -10.35 17.47
N ALA A 126 6.25 -10.24 16.29
CA ALA A 126 7.51 -10.91 15.98
C ALA A 126 8.59 -10.45 16.94
N SER A 127 9.35 -11.39 17.50
CA SER A 127 10.44 -11.12 18.42
C SER A 127 11.58 -12.09 18.15
N ARG A 128 12.68 -11.96 18.91
CA ARG A 128 13.77 -12.96 18.87
C ARG A 128 13.32 -14.36 19.31
N ALA A 129 12.20 -14.45 20.04
CA ALA A 129 11.64 -15.72 20.52
C ALA A 129 10.77 -16.43 19.47
N GLY A 130 10.40 -15.74 18.36
CA GLY A 130 9.63 -16.34 17.28
C GLY A 130 8.91 -15.32 16.40
N PRO A 131 8.33 -15.77 15.29
CA PRO A 131 7.71 -14.91 14.30
C PRO A 131 6.36 -14.29 14.75
N GLY A 132 5.82 -14.70 15.89
CA GLY A 132 4.50 -14.29 16.34
C GLY A 132 3.37 -14.80 15.43
N LEU A 133 2.31 -14.01 15.26
CA LEU A 133 1.23 -14.31 14.30
C LEU A 133 1.69 -13.92 12.90
N VAL A 134 1.83 -14.88 11.99
CA VAL A 134 2.12 -14.65 10.57
C VAL A 134 0.81 -14.62 9.77
N SER A 135 0.73 -13.68 8.84
CA SER A 135 -0.33 -13.50 7.86
C SER A 135 0.29 -13.09 6.51
N ALA A 136 -0.53 -12.87 5.50
CA ALA A 136 -0.08 -12.41 4.19
C ALA A 136 -1.10 -11.51 3.49
N ASN A 137 -0.58 -10.47 2.81
CA ASN A 137 -1.34 -9.57 1.94
C ASN A 137 -2.50 -8.81 2.60
N GLU A 138 -2.60 -8.85 3.92
CA GLU A 138 -3.59 -8.11 4.71
C GLU A 138 -2.95 -7.60 6.01
N ILE A 139 -3.11 -6.31 6.29
CA ILE A 139 -2.63 -5.67 7.52
C ILE A 139 -3.84 -5.12 8.28
N ARG A 140 -3.96 -5.48 9.56
CA ARG A 140 -4.96 -4.90 10.47
C ARG A 140 -4.29 -3.96 11.44
N LEU A 141 -4.91 -2.80 11.66
CA LEU A 141 -4.39 -1.73 12.49
C LEU A 141 -5.43 -1.28 13.53
N PRO A 142 -5.05 -1.14 14.81
CA PRO A 142 -5.93 -0.53 15.80
C PRO A 142 -5.98 1.00 15.60
N VAL A 143 -7.18 1.58 15.55
CA VAL A 143 -7.38 3.03 15.50
C VAL A 143 -6.87 3.67 16.79
N GLY A 144 -6.24 4.82 16.70
CA GLY A 144 -5.79 5.62 17.84
C GLY A 144 -4.50 5.12 18.51
N ARG A 145 -3.98 3.92 18.18
CA ARG A 145 -2.73 3.40 18.74
C ARG A 145 -1.56 3.66 17.79
N THR A 146 -0.39 3.92 18.34
CA THR A 146 0.87 3.99 17.58
C THR A 146 1.27 2.59 17.15
N VAL A 147 1.63 2.44 15.88
CA VAL A 147 2.08 1.19 15.28
C VAL A 147 3.45 1.41 14.65
N ILE A 148 4.39 0.55 14.99
CA ILE A 148 5.73 0.52 14.40
C ILE A 148 5.72 -0.54 13.31
N LEU A 149 5.89 -0.12 12.07
CA LEU A 149 6.08 -1.01 10.93
C LEU A 149 7.58 -1.23 10.73
N GLU A 150 8.05 -2.46 10.90
CA GLU A 150 9.40 -2.88 10.55
C GLU A 150 9.37 -3.46 9.14
N LEU A 151 10.04 -2.79 8.21
CA LEU A 151 9.93 -3.00 6.77
C LEU A 151 11.24 -3.57 6.22
N GLY A 152 11.18 -4.75 5.63
CA GLY A 152 12.30 -5.44 5.00
C GLY A 152 11.91 -6.06 3.66
N ALA A 153 12.89 -6.51 2.90
CA ALA A 153 12.69 -7.23 1.65
C ALA A 153 13.59 -8.47 1.62
N GLN A 154 13.10 -9.55 1.02
CA GLN A 154 13.85 -10.82 0.94
C GLN A 154 14.61 -10.98 -0.38
N ASP A 155 14.23 -10.24 -1.43
CA ASP A 155 14.73 -10.46 -2.78
C ASP A 155 15.22 -9.18 -3.46
N VAL A 156 14.31 -8.29 -3.86
CA VAL A 156 14.62 -7.02 -4.53
C VAL A 156 14.10 -5.85 -3.69
N ILE A 157 14.41 -4.63 -4.10
CA ILE A 157 13.83 -3.44 -3.46
C ILE A 157 12.33 -3.40 -3.77
N HIS A 158 11.53 -3.18 -2.73
CA HIS A 158 10.12 -2.83 -2.78
C HIS A 158 9.91 -1.48 -2.09
N SER A 159 8.74 -0.89 -2.18
CA SER A 159 8.39 0.25 -1.35
C SER A 159 6.98 0.08 -0.80
N PHE A 160 6.88 0.16 0.51
CA PHE A 160 5.61 0.03 1.23
C PHE A 160 4.87 1.36 1.25
N TRP A 161 3.63 1.37 0.75
CA TRP A 161 2.85 2.60 0.72
C TRP A 161 1.36 2.35 0.93
N ILE A 162 0.81 3.03 1.93
CA ILE A 162 -0.63 3.15 2.18
C ILE A 162 -0.96 4.64 2.08
N PRO A 163 -1.42 5.13 0.91
CA PRO A 163 -1.48 6.56 0.60
C PRO A 163 -2.25 7.41 1.62
N GLY A 164 -3.36 6.89 2.14
CA GLY A 164 -4.16 7.60 3.15
C GLY A 164 -3.66 7.48 4.59
N LEU A 165 -2.62 6.68 4.86
CA LEU A 165 -2.06 6.45 6.20
C LEU A 165 -0.78 7.26 6.45
N ALA A 166 0.18 7.15 5.53
CA ALA A 166 1.50 7.77 5.66
C ALA A 166 2.19 7.93 4.29
N GLY A 167 3.39 8.52 4.28
CA GLY A 167 4.30 8.48 3.15
C GLY A 167 4.80 7.06 2.86
N LYS A 168 5.42 6.85 1.68
CA LYS A 168 6.05 5.58 1.34
C LYS A 168 7.38 5.39 2.08
N MET A 169 7.77 4.11 2.26
CA MET A 169 9.06 3.73 2.82
C MET A 169 9.64 2.56 2.03
N ASP A 170 10.87 2.73 1.56
CA ASP A 170 11.56 1.70 0.80
C ASP A 170 11.96 0.53 1.68
N MET A 171 11.86 -0.66 1.10
CA MET A 171 12.19 -1.95 1.72
C MET A 171 13.39 -2.54 0.97
N ILE A 172 14.56 -2.45 1.61
CA ILE A 172 15.85 -2.75 0.98
C ILE A 172 16.35 -4.09 1.51
N PRO A 173 16.73 -5.05 0.67
CA PRO A 173 17.32 -6.32 1.10
C PRO A 173 18.50 -6.11 2.06
N GLY A 174 18.53 -6.88 3.14
CA GLY A 174 19.56 -6.78 4.17
C GLY A 174 19.43 -5.59 5.13
N ARG A 175 18.39 -4.74 4.97
CA ARG A 175 18.13 -3.60 5.84
C ARG A 175 16.69 -3.62 6.36
N THR A 176 16.50 -3.25 7.63
CA THR A 176 15.17 -3.03 8.21
C THR A 176 14.96 -1.54 8.38
N ASN A 177 13.99 -0.99 7.65
CA ASN A 177 13.52 0.39 7.83
C ASN A 177 12.32 0.40 8.78
N ARG A 178 12.09 1.53 9.46
CA ARG A 178 10.99 1.69 10.42
C ARG A 178 10.09 2.84 9.98
N LEU A 179 8.79 2.56 9.90
CA LEU A 179 7.76 3.55 9.65
C LEU A 179 6.78 3.53 10.82
N VAL A 180 6.69 4.66 11.53
CA VAL A 180 5.77 4.82 12.66
C VAL A 180 4.49 5.47 12.15
N VAL A 181 3.34 4.84 12.41
CA VAL A 181 2.05 5.27 11.89
C VAL A 181 0.96 5.23 12.96
N ARG A 182 -0.07 6.05 12.77
CA ARG A 182 -1.27 6.03 13.61
C ARG A 182 -2.51 6.21 12.75
N ALA A 183 -3.33 5.16 12.66
CA ALA A 183 -4.65 5.24 12.03
C ALA A 183 -5.61 6.03 12.93
N GLU A 184 -6.39 6.94 12.35
CA GLU A 184 -7.34 7.81 13.08
C GLU A 184 -8.80 7.47 12.79
N LYS A 185 -9.05 6.74 11.70
CA LYS A 185 -10.40 6.33 11.28
C LYS A 185 -10.42 4.86 10.95
N ALA A 186 -11.48 4.18 11.41
CA ALA A 186 -11.75 2.81 10.99
C ALA A 186 -12.19 2.77 9.52
N GLY A 187 -11.88 1.66 8.86
CA GLY A 187 -12.25 1.46 7.47
C GLY A 187 -11.35 0.44 6.77
N ARG A 188 -11.65 0.24 5.49
CA ARG A 188 -10.84 -0.60 4.59
C ARG A 188 -10.12 0.29 3.59
N PHE A 189 -8.84 0.07 3.46
CA PHE A 189 -7.95 0.81 2.57
C PHE A 189 -7.06 -0.15 1.79
N ARG A 190 -6.34 0.37 0.82
CA ARG A 190 -5.46 -0.40 -0.04
C ARG A 190 -4.04 0.14 0.07
N GLY A 191 -3.08 -0.75 0.28
CA GLY A 191 -1.67 -0.49 0.12
C GLY A 191 -1.12 -1.09 -1.18
N VAL A 192 0.00 -0.58 -1.65
CA VAL A 192 0.64 -0.98 -2.91
C VAL A 192 2.16 -1.00 -2.76
N CYS A 193 2.82 -1.72 -3.65
CA CYS A 193 4.24 -1.55 -3.90
C CYS A 193 4.47 -0.27 -4.70
N ALA A 194 5.33 0.61 -4.22
CA ALA A 194 5.60 1.92 -4.81
C ALA A 194 7.04 2.05 -5.34
N GLU A 195 7.75 0.90 -5.54
CA GLU A 195 9.04 0.81 -6.20
C GLU A 195 9.05 -0.36 -7.17
N PHE A 196 9.55 -0.16 -8.38
CA PHE A 196 9.53 -1.20 -9.42
C PHE A 196 10.29 -2.45 -8.96
N CYS A 197 9.57 -3.56 -8.83
CA CYS A 197 10.10 -4.83 -8.30
C CYS A 197 10.04 -5.99 -9.30
N GLY A 198 9.60 -5.76 -10.54
CA GLY A 198 9.55 -6.78 -11.61
C GLY A 198 8.17 -6.91 -12.28
N LEU A 199 7.94 -8.05 -12.94
CA LEU A 199 6.81 -8.29 -13.86
C LEU A 199 5.43 -7.99 -13.27
N SER A 200 5.19 -8.36 -12.02
CA SER A 200 3.90 -8.13 -11.34
C SER A 200 3.95 -6.99 -10.34
N HIS A 201 4.84 -6.00 -10.54
CA HIS A 201 4.91 -4.83 -9.68
C HIS A 201 3.55 -4.13 -9.51
N ALA A 202 2.85 -3.83 -10.59
CA ALA A 202 1.54 -3.18 -10.56
C ALA A 202 0.44 -4.05 -9.92
N LEU A 203 0.69 -5.35 -9.78
CA LEU A 203 -0.21 -6.34 -9.20
C LEU A 203 0.17 -6.70 -7.74
N MET A 204 1.12 -6.00 -7.14
CA MET A 204 1.58 -6.23 -5.77
C MET A 204 0.95 -5.23 -4.81
N ALA A 205 -0.28 -5.53 -4.39
CA ALA A 205 -1.04 -4.74 -3.45
C ALA A 205 -1.37 -5.53 -2.17
N PHE A 206 -2.01 -4.90 -1.21
CA PHE A 206 -2.49 -5.54 0.01
C PHE A 206 -3.70 -4.78 0.60
N ASP A 207 -4.52 -5.49 1.36
CA ASP A 207 -5.62 -4.90 2.10
C ASP A 207 -5.15 -4.32 3.44
N VAL A 208 -5.72 -3.19 3.83
CA VAL A 208 -5.49 -2.57 5.12
C VAL A 208 -6.84 -2.37 5.81
N ILE A 209 -6.98 -2.92 7.01
CA ILE A 209 -8.20 -2.84 7.81
C ILE A 209 -7.87 -2.10 9.10
N ALA A 210 -8.27 -0.84 9.19
CA ALA A 210 -8.23 -0.08 10.42
C ALA A 210 -9.52 -0.35 11.21
N MET A 211 -9.40 -0.76 12.46
CA MET A 211 -10.53 -1.21 13.30
C MET A 211 -10.42 -0.67 14.72
N ASN A 212 -11.52 -0.70 15.46
CA ASN A 212 -11.50 -0.29 16.86
C ASN A 212 -10.50 -1.14 17.67
N PRO A 213 -9.85 -0.58 18.69
CA PRO A 213 -8.84 -1.30 19.49
C PRO A 213 -9.34 -2.60 20.09
N ALA A 214 -10.56 -2.64 20.61
CA ALA A 214 -11.13 -3.85 21.20
C ALA A 214 -11.35 -4.96 20.16
N ASP A 215 -11.85 -4.59 18.96
CA ASP A 215 -12.03 -5.53 17.86
C ASP A 215 -10.69 -6.07 17.34
N PHE A 216 -9.66 -5.20 17.32
CA PHE A 216 -8.29 -5.58 16.96
C PHE A 216 -7.71 -6.58 17.97
N ASP A 217 -7.81 -6.31 19.26
CA ASP A 217 -7.27 -7.16 20.31
C ASP A 217 -7.99 -8.53 20.33
N ALA A 218 -9.31 -8.57 20.14
CA ALA A 218 -10.10 -9.79 19.99
C ALA A 218 -9.69 -10.58 18.75
N TRP A 219 -9.55 -9.91 17.59
CA TRP A 219 -9.06 -10.54 16.36
C TRP A 219 -7.64 -11.11 16.55
N LEU A 220 -6.72 -10.36 17.16
CA LEU A 220 -5.35 -10.79 17.34
C LEU A 220 -5.25 -12.02 18.27
N ALA A 221 -6.08 -12.07 19.32
CA ALA A 221 -6.17 -13.20 20.22
C ALA A 221 -6.70 -14.45 19.48
N ASP A 222 -7.82 -14.30 18.74
CA ASP A 222 -8.40 -15.39 17.93
C ASP A 222 -7.43 -15.88 16.84
N ALA A 223 -6.76 -14.95 16.17
CA ALA A 223 -5.85 -15.27 15.07
C ALA A 223 -4.58 -16.03 15.51
N ARG A 224 -4.20 -16.00 16.77
CA ARG A 224 -3.09 -16.77 17.33
C ARG A 224 -3.42 -18.25 17.55
N GLY A 225 -4.71 -18.58 17.62
CA GLY A 225 -5.18 -19.95 17.75
C GLY A 225 -4.96 -20.79 16.50
N ALA A 226 -5.22 -22.11 16.63
CA ALA A 226 -5.26 -23.01 15.47
C ALA A 226 -6.31 -22.55 14.45
N SER A 227 -6.10 -22.87 13.18
CA SER A 227 -7.10 -22.63 12.15
C SER A 227 -8.38 -23.39 12.46
N ARG A 228 -9.54 -22.77 12.33
CA ARG A 228 -10.83 -23.44 12.33
C ARG A 228 -11.10 -23.98 10.92
N GLY A 229 -11.99 -24.98 10.82
CA GLY A 229 -12.29 -25.62 9.54
C GLY A 229 -11.30 -26.73 9.15
N LEU A 230 -10.38 -27.07 10.08
CA LEU A 230 -9.56 -28.27 9.94
C LEU A 230 -10.47 -29.49 10.10
N GLY A 231 -10.59 -30.28 9.07
CA GLY A 231 -11.35 -31.50 9.07
C GLY A 231 -10.94 -32.36 7.90
N SER A 232 -11.08 -33.69 8.03
CA SER A 232 -10.79 -34.61 6.92
C SER A 232 -11.74 -34.35 5.75
N SER A 233 -11.30 -33.55 4.79
CA SER A 233 -12.02 -33.25 3.56
C SER A 233 -11.24 -33.75 2.34
N ARG A 234 -11.92 -33.99 1.23
CA ARG A 234 -11.26 -34.30 -0.04
C ARG A 234 -10.26 -33.22 -0.42
N GLY A 235 -10.59 -31.94 -0.18
CA GLY A 235 -9.69 -30.82 -0.48
C GLY A 235 -8.43 -30.85 0.36
N GLN A 236 -8.52 -31.19 1.64
CA GLN A 236 -7.35 -31.37 2.50
C GLN A 236 -6.47 -32.52 2.02
N SER A 237 -7.07 -33.69 1.73
CA SER A 237 -6.30 -34.85 1.23
C SER A 237 -5.57 -34.52 -0.08
N LEU A 238 -6.20 -33.75 -0.97
CA LEU A 238 -5.55 -33.27 -2.20
C LEU A 238 -4.45 -32.23 -1.92
N PHE A 239 -4.66 -31.32 -0.99
CA PHE A 239 -3.65 -30.35 -0.56
C PHE A 239 -2.39 -31.07 -0.06
N ASP A 240 -2.56 -32.12 0.74
CA ASP A 240 -1.46 -32.94 1.26
C ASP A 240 -0.79 -33.75 0.15
N ALA A 241 -1.58 -34.44 -0.68
CA ALA A 241 -1.08 -35.31 -1.76
C ALA A 241 -0.28 -34.54 -2.83
N HIS A 242 -0.65 -33.28 -3.09
CA HIS A 242 0.06 -32.41 -4.05
C HIS A 242 1.18 -31.58 -3.42
N GLY A 243 1.49 -31.81 -2.15
CA GLY A 243 2.65 -31.20 -1.46
C GLY A 243 2.51 -29.70 -1.23
N CYS A 244 1.30 -29.14 -1.19
CA CYS A 244 1.08 -27.71 -0.97
C CYS A 244 1.66 -27.24 0.38
N GLY A 245 1.62 -28.11 1.40
CA GLY A 245 2.18 -27.85 2.73
C GLY A 245 3.71 -27.72 2.76
N ALA A 246 4.44 -28.13 1.70
CA ALA A 246 5.88 -27.90 1.61
C ALA A 246 6.26 -26.43 1.47
N CYS A 247 5.31 -25.57 1.04
CA CYS A 247 5.52 -24.13 0.89
C CYS A 247 4.61 -23.30 1.80
N HIS A 248 3.42 -23.79 2.14
CA HIS A 248 2.39 -23.06 2.86
C HIS A 248 2.16 -23.62 4.28
N ALA A 249 2.22 -22.74 5.27
CA ALA A 249 1.81 -23.08 6.64
C ALA A 249 0.28 -23.05 6.78
N ILE A 250 -0.25 -23.97 7.61
CA ILE A 250 -1.61 -23.97 8.15
C ILE A 250 -1.53 -24.30 9.63
N ARG A 251 -1.79 -23.31 10.47
CA ARG A 251 -1.65 -23.43 11.93
C ARG A 251 -2.62 -24.47 12.50
N GLY A 252 -2.12 -25.34 13.36
CA GLY A 252 -2.87 -26.46 13.92
C GLY A 252 -2.77 -27.74 13.09
N THR A 253 -1.95 -27.75 12.03
CA THR A 253 -1.56 -28.94 11.25
C THR A 253 -0.05 -29.16 11.31
N ALA A 254 0.45 -30.17 10.63
CA ALA A 254 1.89 -30.41 10.48
C ALA A 254 2.56 -29.48 9.44
N HIS A 255 1.79 -28.61 8.78
CA HIS A 255 2.31 -27.71 7.76
C HIS A 255 2.77 -26.39 8.40
N ASP A 256 4.10 -26.20 8.50
CA ASP A 256 4.76 -25.04 9.10
C ASP A 256 5.71 -24.29 8.16
N ALA A 257 5.68 -24.63 6.87
CA ALA A 257 6.56 -24.04 5.87
C ALA A 257 6.34 -22.53 5.70
N ALA A 258 7.45 -21.81 5.47
CA ALA A 258 7.46 -20.35 5.36
C ALA A 258 7.89 -19.84 3.98
N ILE A 259 7.87 -20.68 2.93
CA ILE A 259 8.25 -20.30 1.56
C ILE A 259 7.15 -19.46 0.92
N GLY A 260 5.91 -19.92 1.01
CA GLY A 260 4.74 -19.21 0.52
C GLY A 260 3.93 -18.53 1.63
N PRO A 261 2.85 -17.83 1.27
CA PRO A 261 1.93 -17.24 2.24
C PRO A 261 1.37 -18.25 3.25
N ASP A 262 1.32 -17.88 4.53
CA ASP A 262 0.56 -18.62 5.55
C ASP A 262 -0.92 -18.65 5.17
N LEU A 263 -1.54 -19.83 5.11
CA LEU A 263 -2.93 -20.04 4.69
C LEU A 263 -3.89 -20.24 5.86
N SER A 264 -3.42 -20.21 7.11
CA SER A 264 -4.20 -20.51 8.33
C SER A 264 -5.55 -19.80 8.42
N ARG A 265 -5.64 -18.60 7.87
CA ARG A 265 -6.84 -17.74 7.88
C ARG A 265 -7.26 -17.34 6.46
N PHE A 266 -7.02 -18.22 5.49
CA PHE A 266 -7.26 -17.88 4.09
C PHE A 266 -8.74 -17.54 3.83
N GLY A 267 -9.69 -18.27 4.40
CA GLY A 267 -11.13 -18.02 4.24
C GLY A 267 -11.63 -16.69 4.86
N GLN A 268 -10.79 -15.98 5.63
CA GLN A 268 -11.10 -14.63 6.14
C GLN A 268 -10.50 -13.53 5.26
N ARG A 269 -9.65 -13.87 4.28
CA ARG A 269 -9.04 -12.88 3.39
C ARG A 269 -10.04 -12.29 2.43
N ARG A 270 -9.88 -11.03 2.15
CA ARG A 270 -10.77 -10.28 1.25
C ARG A 270 -10.33 -10.31 -0.20
N THR A 271 -9.08 -10.68 -0.45
CA THR A 271 -8.50 -10.73 -1.78
C THR A 271 -7.54 -11.90 -1.93
N LEU A 272 -7.39 -12.35 -3.17
CA LEU A 272 -6.44 -13.36 -3.63
C LEU A 272 -5.32 -12.67 -4.42
N GLY A 273 -4.13 -13.30 -4.46
CA GLY A 273 -3.01 -12.91 -5.30
C GLY A 273 -2.39 -11.54 -4.96
N ALA A 274 -2.40 -11.14 -3.68
CA ALA A 274 -1.94 -9.82 -3.23
C ALA A 274 -2.79 -8.66 -3.79
N GLY A 275 -4.10 -8.72 -3.55
CA GLY A 275 -5.03 -7.64 -3.82
C GLY A 275 -5.52 -7.53 -5.26
N ILE A 276 -5.40 -8.60 -6.09
CA ILE A 276 -5.77 -8.53 -7.52
C ILE A 276 -7.09 -9.19 -7.86
N LEU A 277 -7.51 -10.23 -7.14
CA LEU A 277 -8.73 -10.99 -7.45
C LEU A 277 -9.62 -11.10 -6.19
N PRO A 278 -10.95 -11.18 -6.36
CA PRO A 278 -11.83 -11.63 -5.30
C PRO A 278 -11.58 -13.12 -4.99
N PRO A 279 -11.62 -13.55 -3.72
CA PRO A 279 -11.32 -14.93 -3.31
C PRO A 279 -12.54 -15.84 -3.51
N THR A 280 -13.04 -15.93 -4.73
CA THR A 280 -14.10 -16.87 -5.09
C THR A 280 -13.51 -18.24 -5.36
N THR A 281 -14.29 -19.32 -5.16
CA THR A 281 -13.88 -20.70 -5.45
C THR A 281 -13.27 -20.84 -6.84
N ALA A 282 -13.91 -20.25 -7.86
CA ALA A 282 -13.42 -20.28 -9.23
C ALA A 282 -12.05 -19.59 -9.38
N ASN A 283 -11.88 -18.42 -8.80
CA ASN A 283 -10.61 -17.70 -8.87
C ASN A 283 -9.50 -18.42 -8.10
N ILE A 284 -9.80 -19.02 -6.95
CA ILE A 284 -8.83 -19.79 -6.16
C ILE A 284 -8.39 -21.02 -6.95
N ALA A 285 -9.34 -21.79 -7.51
CA ALA A 285 -9.04 -22.96 -8.32
C ALA A 285 -8.22 -22.61 -9.56
N ALA A 286 -8.57 -21.54 -10.27
CA ALA A 286 -7.83 -21.05 -11.43
C ALA A 286 -6.42 -20.60 -11.04
N PHE A 287 -6.27 -19.89 -9.92
CA PHE A 287 -4.97 -19.43 -9.42
C PHE A 287 -4.07 -20.59 -9.02
N ILE A 288 -4.59 -21.66 -8.40
CA ILE A 288 -3.82 -22.86 -8.07
C ILE A 288 -3.31 -23.54 -9.35
N ARG A 289 -4.15 -23.68 -10.36
CA ARG A 289 -3.80 -24.38 -11.60
C ARG A 289 -2.80 -23.60 -12.45
N ALA A 290 -2.89 -22.27 -12.49
CA ALA A 290 -2.05 -21.41 -13.34
C ALA A 290 -1.84 -20.02 -12.75
N PRO A 291 -1.10 -19.86 -11.64
CA PRO A 291 -0.94 -18.58 -10.96
C PRO A 291 -0.30 -17.51 -11.84
N GLN A 292 0.56 -17.90 -12.78
CA GLN A 292 1.27 -16.97 -13.67
C GLN A 292 0.36 -16.26 -14.68
N ILE A 293 -0.84 -16.80 -14.94
CA ILE A 293 -1.84 -16.11 -15.81
C ILE A 293 -2.36 -14.86 -15.10
N ALA A 294 -2.72 -14.97 -13.84
CA ALA A 294 -3.20 -13.83 -13.06
C ALA A 294 -2.04 -12.95 -12.55
N LYS A 295 -0.87 -13.53 -12.35
CA LYS A 295 0.29 -12.87 -11.72
C LYS A 295 1.60 -13.32 -12.38
N PRO A 296 1.98 -12.72 -13.52
CA PRO A 296 3.21 -13.06 -14.22
C PRO A 296 4.45 -13.01 -13.31
N GLY A 297 5.29 -14.03 -13.37
CA GLY A 297 6.49 -14.14 -12.53
C GLY A 297 6.24 -14.56 -11.08
N ALA A 298 5.01 -14.96 -10.71
CA ALA A 298 4.75 -15.56 -9.41
C ALA A 298 5.60 -16.84 -9.22
N ARG A 299 6.19 -16.98 -8.02
CA ARG A 299 7.07 -18.14 -7.70
C ARG A 299 6.28 -19.41 -7.39
N MET A 300 4.98 -19.31 -7.09
CA MET A 300 4.13 -20.46 -6.91
C MET A 300 4.08 -21.27 -8.22
N PRO A 301 4.43 -22.57 -8.22
CA PRO A 301 4.34 -23.39 -9.42
C PRO A 301 2.88 -23.56 -9.87
N ALA A 302 2.68 -23.76 -11.16
CA ALA A 302 1.40 -24.17 -11.71
C ALA A 302 1.14 -25.65 -11.42
N TYR A 303 -0.13 -26.00 -11.22
CA TYR A 303 -0.59 -27.39 -11.02
C TYR A 303 -1.56 -27.79 -12.14
N PRO A 304 -1.08 -27.86 -13.41
CA PRO A 304 -1.94 -28.18 -14.55
C PRO A 304 -2.47 -29.62 -14.52
N GLN A 305 -1.84 -30.51 -13.75
CA GLN A 305 -2.26 -31.90 -13.54
C GLN A 305 -3.52 -32.02 -12.68
N LEU A 306 -3.87 -30.98 -11.88
CA LEU A 306 -5.14 -30.98 -11.16
C LEU A 306 -6.29 -30.81 -12.13
N SER A 307 -7.28 -31.72 -12.05
CA SER A 307 -8.56 -31.48 -12.69
C SER A 307 -9.25 -30.26 -12.09
N GLU A 308 -10.19 -29.69 -12.82
CA GLU A 308 -10.97 -28.54 -12.31
C GLU A 308 -11.69 -28.89 -11.01
N GLN A 309 -12.27 -30.09 -10.91
CA GLN A 309 -12.96 -30.55 -9.70
C GLN A 309 -12.03 -30.73 -8.49
N GLU A 310 -10.79 -31.15 -8.68
CA GLU A 310 -9.81 -31.28 -7.63
C GLU A 310 -9.33 -29.90 -7.15
N ALA A 311 -9.09 -28.97 -8.08
CA ALA A 311 -8.74 -27.59 -7.74
C ALA A 311 -9.89 -26.88 -6.98
N ILE A 312 -11.15 -27.12 -7.36
CA ILE A 312 -12.35 -26.65 -6.64
C ILE A 312 -12.42 -27.26 -5.24
N ALA A 313 -12.15 -28.55 -5.08
CA ALA A 313 -12.14 -29.17 -3.75
C ALA A 313 -11.08 -28.56 -2.83
N ILE A 314 -9.87 -28.27 -3.35
CA ILE A 314 -8.82 -27.57 -2.59
C ILE A 314 -9.29 -26.14 -2.28
N ALA A 315 -9.93 -25.43 -3.22
CA ALA A 315 -10.44 -24.08 -2.99
C ALA A 315 -11.45 -24.05 -1.83
N HIS A 316 -12.40 -24.98 -1.79
CA HIS A 316 -13.37 -25.10 -0.68
C HIS A 316 -12.69 -25.39 0.66
N TYR A 317 -11.66 -26.23 0.68
CA TYR A 317 -10.87 -26.45 1.89
C TYR A 317 -10.23 -25.15 2.38
N LEU A 318 -9.60 -24.39 1.49
CA LEU A 318 -8.97 -23.11 1.83
C LEU A 318 -9.99 -22.05 2.30
N GLU A 319 -11.15 -21.96 1.67
CA GLU A 319 -12.25 -21.07 2.08
C GLU A 319 -12.76 -21.40 3.49
N GLY A 320 -12.68 -22.67 3.88
CA GLY A 320 -13.04 -23.14 5.22
C GLY A 320 -12.07 -22.75 6.32
N LEU A 321 -10.82 -22.41 6.01
CA LEU A 321 -9.78 -22.06 6.98
C LEU A 321 -10.05 -20.68 7.61
N LYS A 322 -10.47 -20.66 8.88
CA LYS A 322 -10.84 -19.45 9.63
C LYS A 322 -10.16 -19.39 10.99
#